data_a943dd6eada9fbb956907b91aff8d59f
#
_entry.id   a943dd6eada9fbb956907b91aff8d59f
#
_cell.length_a   1.000
_cell.length_b   1.000
_cell.length_c   1.000
_cell.angle_alpha   90.00
_cell.angle_beta   90.00
_cell.angle_gamma   90.00
#
_symmetry.space_group_name_H-M   'P 1'
#
loop_
_entity.id
_entity.type
_entity.pdbx_description
1 polymer ?
#
loop_
_entity_poly.entity_id
_entity_poly.type
_entity_poly.pdbx_seq_one_letter_code
_entity_poly.pdbx_strand_id
1 'polypeptide(L)'
;MKAIYFMSPTAKCVDAFIADFKPKPKYKAAYVYFTDYCPDDLFNNMKLYCAKYIRVCKEINMSFMPQEAQVFTCDNPGAFRSIYSPKSSDKQKTLETLADQLVTLCATLDEYPGVRYKKENNTENAKILAELVDSKLATHYELDDSGKKKGKTQAQLLIVERGFDPVSPILHELTYQAMAYDLIDIQNDTYKYKSKDGSEKQAVLNEDDMLWVKLRHKHIAEITISNLAQMMKKMPSFRKQLTEKTIHLQLAEDCMQQFSNNVEKLCKAEQDLAVGSDVDGVKVKDPMRTLLPVLLHPYSTHDKIRAVLLYIFSLNGTTDENLSKLIQYIDTIRRDRSQEQTYNLSRWTPVIKDVMEDAVENKLDTREWPHQSECPAAWNGSGAVSARQKHKASAQDERRTGSRLIIFIIGGISYSEMRSAYEVTQAVKSCEVIIGSSHILTPTSLLDDIKGLSKGPMEPFTLEERSNA
;
A
#
# COMPACT_ATOMS: atom_id res chain seq x y z
N MET A 1 26.46 -16.67 19.45
CA MET A 1 25.17 -15.99 19.19
C MET A 1 24.24 -17.01 18.52
N LYS A 2 22.93 -16.93 18.74
CA LYS A 2 21.89 -17.69 18.01
C LYS A 2 21.29 -16.77 16.95
N ALA A 3 20.81 -17.31 15.82
CA ALA A 3 20.18 -16.52 14.77
C ALA A 3 18.77 -17.03 14.50
N ILE A 4 17.87 -16.12 14.18
CA ILE A 4 16.53 -16.39 13.66
C ILE A 4 16.55 -16.02 12.19
N TYR A 5 16.14 -16.95 11.34
CA TYR A 5 15.99 -16.76 9.91
C TYR A 5 14.50 -16.77 9.57
N PHE A 6 14.04 -15.68 9.05
CA PHE A 6 12.72 -15.53 8.48
C PHE A 6 12.92 -15.31 6.99
N MET A 7 12.55 -16.27 6.15
CA MET A 7 12.97 -16.26 4.76
C MET A 7 11.98 -16.98 3.83
N SER A 8 11.94 -16.52 2.59
CA SER A 8 11.21 -17.21 1.53
C SER A 8 11.93 -18.50 1.13
N PRO A 9 11.22 -19.59 0.78
CA PRO A 9 11.79 -20.86 0.38
C PRO A 9 12.29 -20.82 -1.08
N THR A 10 13.32 -20.02 -1.33
CA THR A 10 13.98 -19.89 -2.63
C THR A 10 15.42 -20.40 -2.57
N ALA A 11 15.95 -20.86 -3.69
CA ALA A 11 17.35 -21.30 -3.78
C ALA A 11 18.31 -20.21 -3.27
N LYS A 12 18.09 -18.95 -3.68
CA LYS A 12 18.90 -17.81 -3.23
C LYS A 12 18.92 -17.64 -1.70
N CYS A 13 17.75 -17.76 -1.05
CA CYS A 13 17.66 -17.64 0.41
C CYS A 13 18.32 -18.84 1.12
N VAL A 14 18.11 -20.04 0.62
CA VAL A 14 18.72 -21.27 1.16
C VAL A 14 20.24 -21.23 1.01
N ASP A 15 20.75 -20.82 -0.15
CA ASP A 15 22.19 -20.68 -0.39
C ASP A 15 22.83 -19.62 0.52
N ALA A 16 22.16 -18.47 0.70
CA ALA A 16 22.59 -17.45 1.63
C ALA A 16 22.61 -17.94 3.09
N PHE A 17 21.60 -18.72 3.49
CA PHE A 17 21.57 -19.39 4.80
C PHE A 17 22.75 -20.35 4.95
N ILE A 18 23.02 -21.22 3.96
CA ILE A 18 24.13 -22.17 3.99
C ILE A 18 25.46 -21.43 4.09
N ALA A 19 25.63 -20.31 3.39
CA ALA A 19 26.85 -19.50 3.42
C ALA A 19 27.16 -18.93 4.83
N ASP A 20 26.17 -18.75 5.68
CA ASP A 20 26.37 -18.33 7.06
C ASP A 20 26.93 -19.44 7.97
N PHE A 21 26.90 -20.69 7.52
CA PHE A 21 27.40 -21.86 8.25
C PHE A 21 28.60 -22.55 7.58
N LYS A 22 28.94 -22.15 6.36
CA LYS A 22 30.09 -22.71 5.61
C LYS A 22 30.97 -21.57 5.05
N PRO A 23 32.30 -21.75 5.02
CA PRO A 23 33.08 -22.88 5.57
C PRO A 23 33.14 -22.81 7.12
N LYS A 24 32.92 -21.64 7.74
CA LYS A 24 32.95 -21.45 9.18
C LYS A 24 31.59 -20.86 9.67
N PRO A 25 30.98 -21.49 10.68
CA PRO A 25 29.69 -21.03 11.17
C PRO A 25 29.79 -19.67 11.84
N LYS A 26 28.96 -18.71 11.40
CA LYS A 26 28.79 -17.40 12.01
C LYS A 26 28.00 -17.47 13.33
N TYR A 27 27.10 -18.48 13.44
CA TYR A 27 26.19 -18.64 14.56
C TYR A 27 26.26 -20.03 15.18
N LYS A 28 25.97 -20.12 16.49
CA LYS A 28 25.96 -21.42 17.22
C LYS A 28 24.70 -22.25 16.94
N ALA A 29 23.58 -21.59 16.62
CA ALA A 29 22.30 -22.23 16.33
C ALA A 29 21.44 -21.34 15.45
N ALA A 30 20.60 -21.97 14.63
CA ALA A 30 19.61 -21.36 13.76
C ALA A 30 18.20 -21.81 14.12
N TYR A 31 17.28 -20.85 14.05
CA TYR A 31 15.83 -21.05 14.12
C TYR A 31 15.27 -20.55 12.78
N VAL A 32 14.80 -21.47 11.94
CA VAL A 32 14.40 -21.19 10.57
C VAL A 32 12.87 -21.19 10.46
N TYR A 33 12.34 -20.12 9.89
CA TYR A 33 10.92 -19.95 9.63
C TYR A 33 10.75 -19.59 8.16
N PHE A 34 10.17 -20.50 7.39
CA PHE A 34 9.83 -20.24 6.00
C PHE A 34 8.49 -19.52 5.89
N THR A 35 8.41 -18.52 5.01
CA THR A 35 7.18 -17.75 4.76
C THR A 35 6.14 -18.53 3.96
N ASP A 36 6.55 -19.63 3.32
CA ASP A 36 5.72 -20.47 2.48
C ASP A 36 6.23 -21.93 2.53
N TYR A 37 5.55 -22.82 1.80
CA TYR A 37 5.96 -24.21 1.66
C TYR A 37 7.39 -24.31 1.10
N CYS A 38 8.25 -25.06 1.79
CA CYS A 38 9.62 -25.28 1.38
C CYS A 38 9.73 -26.58 0.56
N PRO A 39 10.05 -26.50 -0.75
CA PRO A 39 10.26 -27.69 -1.58
C PRO A 39 11.31 -28.65 -0.98
N ASP A 40 11.07 -29.95 -1.13
CA ASP A 40 11.91 -31.00 -0.55
C ASP A 40 13.38 -30.93 -0.97
N ASP A 41 13.64 -30.54 -2.19
CA ASP A 41 15.00 -30.37 -2.73
C ASP A 41 15.75 -29.24 -1.99
N LEU A 42 15.12 -28.11 -1.76
CA LEU A 42 15.69 -26.98 -1.01
C LEU A 42 15.86 -27.33 0.48
N PHE A 43 14.86 -27.99 1.06
CA PHE A 43 14.93 -28.45 2.45
C PHE A 43 16.07 -29.45 2.64
N ASN A 44 16.20 -30.45 1.75
CA ASN A 44 17.24 -31.45 1.80
C ASN A 44 18.64 -30.85 1.59
N ASN A 45 18.79 -29.88 0.70
CA ASN A 45 20.03 -29.12 0.53
C ASN A 45 20.44 -28.42 1.83
N MET A 46 19.53 -27.68 2.43
CA MET A 46 19.77 -27.02 3.72
C MET A 46 20.13 -28.01 4.84
N LYS A 47 19.38 -29.11 4.93
CA LYS A 47 19.62 -30.19 5.90
C LYS A 47 20.99 -30.83 5.73
N LEU A 48 21.39 -31.11 4.49
CA LEU A 48 22.69 -31.74 4.17
C LEU A 48 23.85 -30.94 4.78
N TYR A 49 23.80 -29.64 4.70
CA TYR A 49 24.90 -28.78 5.12
C TYR A 49 24.78 -28.22 6.54
N CYS A 50 23.58 -28.02 7.04
CA CYS A 50 23.35 -27.21 8.25
C CYS A 50 22.55 -27.91 9.34
N ALA A 51 22.16 -29.19 9.21
CA ALA A 51 21.29 -29.90 10.16
C ALA A 51 21.72 -29.76 11.62
N LYS A 52 23.03 -29.85 11.92
CA LYS A 52 23.55 -29.74 13.29
C LYS A 52 23.35 -28.39 13.96
N TYR A 53 23.16 -27.36 13.17
CA TYR A 53 22.95 -25.99 13.68
C TYR A 53 21.47 -25.63 13.80
N ILE A 54 20.57 -26.27 13.04
CA ILE A 54 19.14 -26.01 13.01
C ILE A 54 18.50 -26.59 14.27
N ARG A 55 17.82 -25.73 15.05
CA ARG A 55 17.06 -26.10 16.26
C ARG A 55 15.57 -26.15 16.01
N VAL A 56 15.09 -25.27 15.14
CA VAL A 56 13.70 -25.19 14.71
C VAL A 56 13.70 -24.97 13.22
N CYS A 57 12.83 -25.66 12.49
CA CYS A 57 12.48 -25.37 11.12
C CYS A 57 10.96 -25.50 10.99
N LYS A 58 10.30 -24.42 10.62
CA LYS A 58 8.84 -24.36 10.49
C LYS A 58 8.46 -23.56 9.26
N GLU A 59 7.37 -23.93 8.64
CA GLU A 59 6.63 -23.13 7.69
C GLU A 59 5.57 -22.35 8.46
N ILE A 60 5.52 -21.04 8.28
CA ILE A 60 4.57 -20.16 8.97
C ILE A 60 3.51 -19.66 8.03
N ASN A 61 3.60 -19.95 6.73
CA ASN A 61 2.63 -19.61 5.69
C ASN A 61 2.20 -18.14 5.77
N MET A 62 3.17 -17.23 5.77
CA MET A 62 2.99 -15.79 5.78
C MET A 62 3.78 -15.18 4.65
N SER A 63 3.23 -15.21 3.45
CA SER A 63 3.90 -14.77 2.22
C SER A 63 3.57 -13.33 1.81
N PHE A 64 2.99 -12.55 2.72
CA PHE A 64 2.80 -11.11 2.60
C PHE A 64 3.72 -10.36 3.58
N MET A 65 3.92 -9.06 3.33
CA MET A 65 4.73 -8.18 4.18
C MET A 65 3.82 -7.17 4.91
N PRO A 66 3.71 -7.22 6.24
CA PRO A 66 3.06 -6.16 7.00
C PRO A 66 3.96 -4.92 6.95
N GLN A 67 3.45 -3.84 6.40
CA GLN A 67 4.16 -2.56 6.26
C GLN A 67 3.85 -1.62 7.41
N GLU A 68 2.56 -1.51 7.72
CA GLU A 68 2.03 -0.69 8.79
C GLU A 68 0.87 -1.42 9.48
N ALA A 69 0.34 -0.88 10.58
CA ALA A 69 -0.74 -1.50 11.33
C ALA A 69 -1.99 -1.86 10.48
N GLN A 70 -2.26 -1.08 9.42
CA GLN A 70 -3.39 -1.30 8.50
C GLN A 70 -2.97 -1.47 7.05
N VAL A 71 -1.67 -1.69 6.77
CA VAL A 71 -1.13 -1.76 5.41
C VAL A 71 -0.26 -3.00 5.25
N PHE A 72 -0.48 -3.73 4.17
CA PHE A 72 0.35 -4.86 3.76
C PHE A 72 0.74 -4.77 2.28
N THR A 73 1.79 -5.46 1.91
CA THR A 73 2.16 -5.66 0.49
C THR A 73 2.49 -7.12 0.22
N CYS A 74 2.48 -7.47 -1.06
CA CYS A 74 2.95 -8.78 -1.53
C CYS A 74 4.45 -8.77 -1.87
N ASP A 75 5.16 -7.67 -1.61
CA ASP A 75 6.58 -7.48 -1.92
C ASP A 75 6.94 -7.85 -3.38
N ASN A 76 6.05 -7.48 -4.30
CA ASN A 76 6.19 -7.80 -5.73
C ASN A 76 6.05 -6.54 -6.60
N PRO A 77 7.10 -5.70 -6.69
CA PRO A 77 7.08 -4.50 -7.54
C PRO A 77 6.99 -4.83 -9.03
N GLY A 78 7.39 -6.04 -9.44
CA GLY A 78 7.26 -6.50 -10.82
C GLY A 78 5.83 -6.83 -11.26
N ALA A 79 4.89 -6.95 -10.34
CA ALA A 79 3.52 -7.36 -10.63
C ALA A 79 2.80 -6.39 -11.59
N PHE A 80 3.03 -5.08 -11.48
CA PHE A 80 2.44 -4.08 -12.39
C PHE A 80 2.78 -4.42 -13.83
N ARG A 81 4.05 -4.61 -14.13
CA ARG A 81 4.50 -4.94 -15.48
C ARG A 81 4.04 -6.32 -15.93
N SER A 82 4.11 -7.33 -15.04
CA SER A 82 3.67 -8.69 -15.36
C SER A 82 2.19 -8.76 -15.72
N ILE A 83 1.35 -7.94 -15.10
CA ILE A 83 -0.10 -7.98 -15.29
C ILE A 83 -0.54 -7.07 -16.44
N TYR A 84 0.04 -5.87 -16.56
CA TYR A 84 -0.46 -4.85 -17.49
C TYR A 84 0.33 -4.75 -18.80
N SER A 85 1.55 -5.32 -18.89
CA SER A 85 2.27 -5.30 -20.16
C SER A 85 1.66 -6.28 -21.15
N PRO A 86 1.32 -5.82 -22.38
CA PRO A 86 0.80 -6.69 -23.43
C PRO A 86 1.82 -7.73 -23.92
N LYS A 87 3.09 -7.57 -23.55
CA LYS A 87 4.20 -8.47 -23.92
C LYS A 87 4.55 -9.48 -22.80
N SER A 88 3.83 -9.44 -21.68
CA SER A 88 4.10 -10.34 -20.55
C SER A 88 3.44 -11.70 -20.77
N SER A 89 4.22 -12.78 -20.54
CA SER A 89 3.74 -14.15 -20.45
C SER A 89 3.36 -14.57 -19.04
N ASP A 90 3.72 -13.77 -18.03
CA ASP A 90 3.72 -14.16 -16.61
C ASP A 90 2.47 -13.70 -15.85
N LYS A 91 1.51 -13.08 -16.56
CA LYS A 91 0.30 -12.52 -15.96
C LYS A 91 -0.46 -13.53 -15.10
N GLN A 92 -0.77 -14.70 -15.66
CA GLN A 92 -1.53 -15.73 -14.96
C GLN A 92 -0.79 -16.22 -13.70
N LYS A 93 0.49 -16.52 -13.83
CA LYS A 93 1.34 -16.93 -12.71
C LYS A 93 1.41 -15.86 -11.62
N THR A 94 1.49 -14.59 -12.01
CA THR A 94 1.52 -13.48 -11.06
C THR A 94 0.20 -13.38 -10.29
N LEU A 95 -0.95 -13.48 -10.96
CA LEU A 95 -2.26 -13.49 -10.31
C LEU A 95 -2.43 -14.68 -9.35
N GLU A 96 -1.96 -15.85 -9.74
CA GLU A 96 -1.96 -17.04 -8.87
C GLU A 96 -1.11 -16.83 -7.62
N THR A 97 0.09 -16.26 -7.76
CA THR A 97 0.96 -15.93 -6.62
C THR A 97 0.31 -14.91 -5.70
N LEU A 98 -0.30 -13.84 -6.25
CA LEU A 98 -1.02 -12.85 -5.45
C LEU A 98 -2.22 -13.46 -4.71
N ALA A 99 -2.93 -14.42 -5.35
CA ALA A 99 -4.01 -15.14 -4.68
C ALA A 99 -3.51 -15.96 -3.50
N ASP A 100 -2.40 -16.70 -3.65
CA ASP A 100 -1.79 -17.45 -2.54
C ASP A 100 -1.40 -16.52 -1.38
N GLN A 101 -0.80 -15.38 -1.69
CA GLN A 101 -0.41 -14.40 -0.69
C GLN A 101 -1.62 -13.81 0.06
N LEU A 102 -2.72 -13.51 -0.64
CA LEU A 102 -3.97 -13.04 -0.03
C LEU A 102 -4.62 -14.11 0.85
N VAL A 103 -4.54 -15.37 0.47
CA VAL A 103 -5.03 -16.49 1.32
C VAL A 103 -4.21 -16.57 2.61
N THR A 104 -2.89 -16.45 2.56
CA THR A 104 -2.06 -16.42 3.77
C THR A 104 -2.35 -15.22 4.67
N LEU A 105 -2.68 -14.06 4.08
CA LEU A 105 -3.14 -12.89 4.83
C LEU A 105 -4.45 -13.19 5.57
N CYS A 106 -5.45 -13.72 4.86
CA CYS A 106 -6.74 -14.06 5.45
C CYS A 106 -6.59 -15.09 6.57
N ALA A 107 -5.78 -16.13 6.36
CA ALA A 107 -5.48 -17.13 7.36
C ALA A 107 -4.80 -16.54 8.61
N THR A 108 -3.82 -15.63 8.41
CA THR A 108 -3.13 -14.94 9.52
C THR A 108 -4.08 -14.05 10.32
N LEU A 109 -5.06 -13.42 9.67
CA LEU A 109 -6.07 -12.59 10.30
C LEU A 109 -7.22 -13.40 10.92
N ASP A 110 -7.21 -14.73 10.74
CA ASP A 110 -8.31 -15.64 11.15
C ASP A 110 -9.64 -15.21 10.51
N GLU A 111 -9.62 -14.88 9.20
CA GLU A 111 -10.77 -14.43 8.44
C GLU A 111 -11.06 -15.32 7.24
N TYR A 112 -12.34 -15.63 7.02
CA TYR A 112 -12.84 -16.19 5.77
C TYR A 112 -13.77 -15.15 5.12
N PRO A 113 -13.20 -14.20 4.36
CA PRO A 113 -13.96 -13.06 3.85
C PRO A 113 -14.89 -13.44 2.71
N GLY A 114 -16.01 -12.71 2.58
CA GLY A 114 -16.72 -12.65 1.32
C GLY A 114 -15.89 -11.85 0.31
N VAL A 115 -15.77 -12.34 -0.93
CA VAL A 115 -14.93 -11.73 -1.95
C VAL A 115 -15.79 -10.95 -2.94
N ARG A 116 -15.45 -9.69 -3.16
CA ARG A 116 -16.02 -8.80 -4.19
C ARG A 116 -14.91 -8.21 -5.03
N TYR A 117 -15.25 -7.78 -6.24
CA TYR A 117 -14.30 -7.10 -7.11
C TYR A 117 -14.97 -5.96 -7.88
N LYS A 118 -14.19 -4.96 -8.28
CA LYS A 118 -14.65 -3.93 -9.23
C LYS A 118 -14.72 -4.54 -10.61
N LYS A 119 -15.92 -4.49 -11.22
CA LYS A 119 -16.09 -4.91 -12.59
C LYS A 119 -15.53 -3.85 -13.53
N GLU A 120 -14.59 -4.25 -14.38
CA GLU A 120 -13.99 -3.41 -15.39
C GLU A 120 -14.46 -3.85 -16.78
N ASN A 121 -14.60 -2.88 -17.70
CA ASN A 121 -15.07 -3.20 -19.07
C ASN A 121 -13.96 -3.75 -19.97
N ASN A 122 -12.71 -3.44 -19.65
CA ASN A 122 -11.56 -3.68 -20.54
C ASN A 122 -10.58 -4.72 -20.00
N THR A 123 -10.72 -5.12 -18.76
CA THR A 123 -9.85 -6.10 -18.11
C THR A 123 -10.67 -7.01 -17.20
N GLU A 124 -10.19 -8.21 -16.97
CA GLU A 124 -10.80 -9.17 -16.04
C GLU A 124 -9.84 -9.54 -14.89
N ASN A 125 -8.77 -8.78 -14.68
CA ASN A 125 -7.75 -9.17 -13.69
C ASN A 125 -8.32 -9.22 -12.27
N ALA A 126 -9.14 -8.25 -11.88
CA ALA A 126 -9.79 -8.23 -10.57
C ALA A 126 -10.75 -9.41 -10.39
N LYS A 127 -11.50 -9.77 -11.44
CA LYS A 127 -12.40 -10.93 -11.46
C LYS A 127 -11.60 -12.23 -11.34
N ILE A 128 -10.57 -12.41 -12.17
CA ILE A 128 -9.72 -13.60 -12.15
C ILE A 128 -9.07 -13.78 -10.77
N LEU A 129 -8.54 -12.70 -10.20
CA LEU A 129 -7.95 -12.75 -8.86
C LEU A 129 -9.01 -13.10 -7.80
N ALA A 130 -10.22 -12.55 -7.90
CA ALA A 130 -11.31 -12.86 -6.99
C ALA A 130 -11.71 -14.34 -7.07
N GLU A 131 -11.82 -14.91 -8.27
CA GLU A 131 -12.11 -16.34 -8.49
C GLU A 131 -11.01 -17.24 -7.91
N LEU A 132 -9.73 -16.89 -8.12
CA LEU A 132 -8.60 -17.63 -7.58
C LEU A 132 -8.58 -17.59 -6.04
N VAL A 133 -8.77 -16.41 -5.45
CA VAL A 133 -8.78 -16.25 -3.99
C VAL A 133 -9.94 -17.02 -3.37
N ASP A 134 -11.14 -16.91 -3.91
CA ASP A 134 -12.33 -17.59 -3.42
C ASP A 134 -12.14 -19.12 -3.42
N SER A 135 -11.68 -19.66 -4.55
CA SER A 135 -11.39 -21.11 -4.68
C SER A 135 -10.32 -21.58 -3.70
N LYS A 136 -9.22 -20.82 -3.55
CA LYS A 136 -8.13 -21.18 -2.64
C LYS A 136 -8.54 -21.04 -1.16
N LEU A 137 -9.35 -20.05 -0.80
CA LEU A 137 -9.92 -19.91 0.54
C LEU A 137 -10.84 -21.08 0.87
N ALA A 138 -11.70 -21.48 -0.07
CA ALA A 138 -12.58 -22.65 0.11
C ALA A 138 -11.75 -23.90 0.42
N THR A 139 -10.71 -24.19 -0.37
CA THR A 139 -9.81 -25.33 -0.14
C THR A 139 -9.07 -25.22 1.19
N HIS A 140 -8.58 -24.03 1.56
CA HIS A 140 -7.87 -23.82 2.83
C HIS A 140 -8.77 -24.13 4.05
N TYR A 141 -10.04 -23.72 4.00
CA TYR A 141 -10.99 -23.88 5.09
C TYR A 141 -11.87 -25.14 5.01
N GLU A 142 -11.70 -26.00 4.00
CA GLU A 142 -12.33 -27.34 3.98
C GLU A 142 -11.88 -28.23 5.12
N LEU A 143 -10.62 -28.08 5.56
CA LEU A 143 -10.01 -28.87 6.62
C LEU A 143 -10.07 -28.18 8.00
N ASP A 144 -10.41 -26.91 8.07
CA ASP A 144 -10.41 -26.13 9.30
C ASP A 144 -11.55 -25.07 9.30
N ASP A 145 -12.56 -25.28 10.11
CA ASP A 145 -13.69 -24.34 10.29
C ASP A 145 -13.34 -23.11 11.14
N SER A 146 -12.06 -22.86 11.46
CA SER A 146 -11.63 -21.78 12.36
C SER A 146 -12.05 -20.38 11.89
N GLY A 147 -12.00 -20.12 10.58
CA GLY A 147 -12.42 -18.84 9.97
C GLY A 147 -13.93 -18.59 9.98
N LYS A 148 -14.75 -19.62 10.26
CA LYS A 148 -16.23 -19.54 10.27
C LYS A 148 -16.78 -19.51 11.69
N LYS A 149 -16.15 -18.82 12.63
CA LYS A 149 -16.59 -18.79 14.04
C LYS A 149 -18.02 -18.25 14.17
N LYS A 150 -18.88 -19.00 14.85
CA LYS A 150 -20.24 -18.58 15.16
C LYS A 150 -20.22 -17.27 15.96
N GLY A 151 -20.94 -16.25 15.48
CA GLY A 151 -21.08 -14.96 16.16
C GLY A 151 -20.07 -13.88 15.73
N LYS A 152 -19.10 -14.18 14.88
CA LYS A 152 -18.20 -13.19 14.27
C LYS A 152 -18.81 -12.67 12.97
N THR A 153 -18.85 -11.36 12.77
CA THR A 153 -19.23 -10.78 11.48
C THR A 153 -18.17 -11.16 10.45
N GLN A 154 -18.58 -11.71 9.33
CA GLN A 154 -17.67 -12.09 8.25
C GLN A 154 -16.96 -10.86 7.69
N ALA A 155 -15.65 -10.95 7.47
CA ALA A 155 -14.89 -9.93 6.78
C ALA A 155 -15.28 -9.84 5.30
N GLN A 156 -14.99 -8.71 4.66
CA GLN A 156 -15.12 -8.54 3.22
C GLN A 156 -13.75 -8.25 2.62
N LEU A 157 -13.42 -8.93 1.53
CA LEU A 157 -12.27 -8.63 0.67
C LEU A 157 -12.78 -7.98 -0.62
N LEU A 158 -12.25 -6.79 -0.91
CA LEU A 158 -12.60 -6.00 -2.09
C LEU A 158 -11.37 -5.86 -2.98
N ILE A 159 -11.45 -6.31 -4.23
CA ILE A 159 -10.35 -6.32 -5.19
C ILE A 159 -10.63 -5.29 -6.28
N VAL A 160 -9.66 -4.40 -6.51
CA VAL A 160 -9.70 -3.39 -7.56
C VAL A 160 -8.41 -3.38 -8.36
N GLU A 161 -8.44 -2.85 -9.59
CA GLU A 161 -7.26 -2.66 -10.42
C GLU A 161 -6.74 -1.23 -10.30
N ARG A 162 -5.43 -1.03 -10.49
CA ARG A 162 -4.81 0.30 -10.38
C ARG A 162 -5.47 1.38 -11.25
N GLY A 163 -6.04 0.98 -12.37
CA GLY A 163 -6.68 1.90 -13.31
C GLY A 163 -7.95 2.59 -12.78
N PHE A 164 -8.53 2.13 -11.65
CA PHE A 164 -9.75 2.72 -11.11
C PHE A 164 -9.54 4.14 -10.54
N ASP A 165 -8.34 4.47 -10.08
CA ASP A 165 -7.92 5.81 -9.65
C ASP A 165 -6.50 6.11 -10.17
N PRO A 166 -6.39 6.67 -11.39
CA PRO A 166 -5.09 7.01 -11.94
C PRO A 166 -4.53 8.34 -11.40
N VAL A 167 -5.33 9.13 -10.68
CA VAL A 167 -4.98 10.47 -10.20
C VAL A 167 -4.23 10.41 -8.87
N SER A 168 -4.74 9.69 -7.89
CA SER A 168 -4.15 9.65 -6.54
C SER A 168 -2.66 9.32 -6.51
N PRO A 169 -2.14 8.35 -7.29
CA PRO A 169 -0.72 7.98 -7.21
C PRO A 169 0.23 8.96 -7.90
N ILE A 170 -0.25 9.93 -8.67
CA ILE A 170 0.60 10.90 -9.38
C ILE A 170 0.53 12.33 -8.84
N LEU A 171 -0.45 12.65 -7.98
CA LEU A 171 -0.54 13.94 -7.32
C LEU A 171 0.57 14.15 -6.29
N HIS A 172 1.04 15.39 -6.16
CA HIS A 172 1.78 15.79 -4.96
C HIS A 172 0.81 15.84 -3.79
N GLU A 173 1.04 14.99 -2.81
CA GLU A 173 0.26 14.91 -1.57
C GLU A 173 1.01 15.64 -0.46
N LEU A 174 0.33 16.52 0.29
CA LEU A 174 0.96 17.38 1.29
C LEU A 174 0.87 16.82 2.72
N THR A 175 0.53 15.56 2.89
CA THR A 175 0.72 14.85 4.16
C THR A 175 2.18 14.43 4.32
N TYR A 176 2.64 14.38 5.56
CA TYR A 176 4.07 14.25 5.88
C TYR A 176 4.71 13.02 5.24
N GLN A 177 4.10 11.84 5.36
CA GLN A 177 4.64 10.60 4.77
C GLN A 177 4.68 10.67 3.24
N ALA A 178 3.55 11.00 2.61
CA ALA A 178 3.48 11.04 1.16
C ALA A 178 4.48 12.06 0.58
N MET A 179 4.60 13.22 1.20
CA MET A 179 5.52 14.27 0.81
C MET A 179 6.97 13.87 1.00
N ALA A 180 7.30 13.20 2.11
CA ALA A 180 8.66 12.73 2.39
C ALA A 180 9.14 11.72 1.33
N TYR A 181 8.32 10.72 1.00
CA TYR A 181 8.68 9.71 0.01
C TYR A 181 8.63 10.19 -1.45
N ASP A 182 7.94 11.31 -1.74
CA ASP A 182 7.91 11.92 -3.07
C ASP A 182 9.10 12.87 -3.30
N LEU A 183 9.44 13.70 -2.29
CA LEU A 183 10.40 14.80 -2.47
C LEU A 183 11.80 14.49 -1.94
N ILE A 184 11.95 13.53 -1.02
CA ILE A 184 13.22 13.18 -0.39
C ILE A 184 13.63 11.76 -0.82
N ASP A 185 14.92 11.56 -1.06
CA ASP A 185 15.45 10.22 -1.37
C ASP A 185 15.47 9.33 -0.12
N ILE A 186 14.38 8.60 0.07
CA ILE A 186 14.20 7.62 1.14
C ILE A 186 14.19 6.22 0.51
N GLN A 187 15.20 5.42 0.82
CA GLN A 187 15.34 4.06 0.32
C GLN A 187 15.25 3.07 1.49
N ASN A 188 14.42 2.03 1.36
CA ASN A 188 14.20 1.02 2.40
C ASN A 188 13.85 1.67 3.75
N ASP A 189 12.92 2.62 3.74
CA ASP A 189 12.47 3.40 4.90
C ASP A 189 13.60 4.14 5.63
N THR A 190 14.73 4.36 4.98
CA THR A 190 15.91 4.99 5.58
C THR A 190 16.08 6.41 5.05
N TYR A 191 15.90 7.38 5.95
CA TYR A 191 16.20 8.78 5.73
C TYR A 191 17.65 9.08 6.11
N LYS A 192 18.42 9.62 5.17
CA LYS A 192 19.81 10.04 5.36
C LYS A 192 19.87 11.56 5.50
N TYR A 193 20.56 12.06 6.53
CA TYR A 193 20.66 13.48 6.80
C TYR A 193 22.03 13.87 7.37
N LYS A 194 22.37 15.15 7.25
CA LYS A 194 23.57 15.71 7.88
C LYS A 194 23.22 16.29 9.23
N SER A 195 23.90 15.81 10.27
CA SER A 195 23.77 16.34 11.63
C SER A 195 24.45 17.72 11.74
N LYS A 196 24.13 18.46 12.80
CA LYS A 196 24.70 19.80 13.07
C LYS A 196 26.23 19.81 13.19
N ASP A 197 26.84 18.67 13.52
CA ASP A 197 28.29 18.47 13.57
C ASP A 197 28.89 18.13 12.18
N GLY A 198 28.09 18.11 11.12
CA GLY A 198 28.51 17.78 9.75
C GLY A 198 28.59 16.28 9.47
N SER A 199 28.36 15.42 10.45
CA SER A 199 28.37 13.97 10.25
C SER A 199 27.11 13.48 9.52
N GLU A 200 27.29 12.51 8.62
CA GLU A 200 26.16 11.83 7.96
C GLU A 200 25.53 10.83 8.95
N LYS A 201 24.22 10.92 9.08
CA LYS A 201 23.41 10.05 9.93
C LYS A 201 22.24 9.49 9.13
N GLN A 202 21.65 8.42 9.67
CA GLN A 202 20.47 7.80 9.09
C GLN A 202 19.44 7.49 10.18
N ALA A 203 18.16 7.54 9.80
CA ALA A 203 17.04 7.18 10.64
C ALA A 203 16.10 6.26 9.85
N VAL A 204 15.55 5.26 10.51
CA VAL A 204 14.57 4.33 9.91
C VAL A 204 13.16 4.80 10.28
N LEU A 205 12.33 5.02 9.27
CA LEU A 205 10.95 5.50 9.40
C LEU A 205 10.00 4.28 9.42
N ASN A 206 9.80 3.69 10.58
CA ASN A 206 9.00 2.48 10.74
C ASN A 206 8.08 2.54 11.98
N GLU A 207 7.38 1.44 12.26
CA GLU A 207 6.44 1.33 13.39
C GLU A 207 7.12 1.43 14.78
N ASP A 208 8.45 1.28 14.89
CA ASP A 208 9.20 1.48 16.13
C ASP A 208 9.40 2.95 16.49
N ASP A 209 9.22 3.84 15.51
CA ASP A 209 9.26 5.29 15.71
C ASP A 209 7.86 5.82 16.03
N MET A 210 7.60 6.01 17.32
CA MET A 210 6.30 6.46 17.82
C MET A 210 5.90 7.85 17.32
N LEU A 211 6.87 8.73 17.02
CA LEU A 211 6.59 10.05 16.43
C LEU A 211 6.20 9.89 14.97
N TRP A 212 6.94 9.08 14.21
CA TRP A 212 6.58 8.77 12.83
C TRP A 212 5.14 8.26 12.71
N VAL A 213 4.79 7.24 13.48
CA VAL A 213 3.44 6.65 13.49
C VAL A 213 2.34 7.69 13.76
N LYS A 214 2.62 8.69 14.62
CA LYS A 214 1.64 9.74 14.93
C LYS A 214 1.61 10.90 13.94
N LEU A 215 2.72 11.15 13.25
CA LEU A 215 2.88 12.32 12.38
C LEU A 215 2.65 12.02 10.91
N ARG A 216 2.92 10.80 10.46
CA ARG A 216 2.99 10.43 9.05
C ARG A 216 1.76 10.83 8.21
N HIS A 217 0.57 10.79 8.81
CA HIS A 217 -0.68 11.15 8.14
C HIS A 217 -1.11 12.61 8.36
N LYS A 218 -0.32 13.38 9.10
CA LYS A 218 -0.59 14.79 9.33
C LYS A 218 -0.19 15.63 8.12
N HIS A 219 -0.92 16.72 7.88
CA HIS A 219 -0.48 17.71 6.90
C HIS A 219 0.88 18.28 7.29
N ILE A 220 1.77 18.54 6.32
CA ILE A 220 3.13 19.02 6.58
C ILE A 220 3.16 20.29 7.43
N ALA A 221 2.20 21.18 7.27
CA ALA A 221 2.07 22.42 8.05
C ALA A 221 1.79 22.18 9.55
N GLU A 222 1.36 20.98 9.93
CA GLU A 222 1.15 20.59 11.34
C GLU A 222 2.47 20.11 12.00
N ILE A 223 3.53 19.86 11.25
CA ILE A 223 4.81 19.38 11.76
C ILE A 223 5.63 20.57 12.26
N THR A 224 5.27 21.10 13.41
CA THR A 224 5.90 22.27 14.03
C THR A 224 6.51 21.93 15.39
N ILE A 225 7.47 22.76 15.84
CA ILE A 225 8.13 22.58 17.15
C ILE A 225 7.09 22.54 18.27
N SER A 226 6.06 23.41 18.24
CA SER A 226 5.03 23.49 19.26
C SER A 226 4.14 22.23 19.26
N ASN A 227 3.70 21.78 18.10
CA ASN A 227 2.86 20.58 17.98
C ASN A 227 3.63 19.32 18.42
N LEU A 228 4.87 19.16 17.98
CA LEU A 228 5.71 18.04 18.42
C LEU A 228 5.92 18.07 19.93
N ALA A 229 6.23 19.23 20.52
CA ALA A 229 6.41 19.36 21.96
C ALA A 229 5.14 19.01 22.76
N GLN A 230 3.96 19.36 22.23
CA GLN A 230 2.68 19.01 22.85
C GLN A 230 2.40 17.49 22.76
N MET A 231 2.69 16.89 21.63
CA MET A 231 2.51 15.44 21.42
C MET A 231 3.45 14.65 22.34
N MET A 232 4.70 15.05 22.44
CA MET A 232 5.72 14.39 23.29
C MET A 232 5.37 14.40 24.79
N LYS A 233 4.73 15.46 25.30
CA LYS A 233 4.26 15.51 26.70
C LYS A 233 3.29 14.37 27.06
N LYS A 234 2.63 13.79 26.08
CA LYS A 234 1.66 12.69 26.24
C LYS A 234 2.28 11.29 26.04
N MET A 235 3.60 11.19 25.83
CA MET A 235 4.29 9.95 25.51
C MET A 235 5.16 9.43 26.68
N PRO A 236 5.29 8.09 26.88
CA PRO A 236 5.89 7.53 28.10
C PRO A 236 7.43 7.59 28.21
N SER A 237 8.18 7.85 27.13
CA SER A 237 9.67 7.82 27.19
C SER A 237 10.34 9.02 26.54
N PHE A 238 10.57 10.06 27.36
CA PHE A 238 11.02 11.39 26.92
C PHE A 238 12.40 11.46 26.26
N ARG A 239 13.39 10.67 26.70
CA ARG A 239 14.79 10.81 26.21
C ARG A 239 15.02 10.29 24.80
N LYS A 240 14.44 9.15 24.45
CA LYS A 240 14.52 8.58 23.09
C LYS A 240 13.84 9.51 22.09
N GLN A 241 12.73 10.09 22.50
CA GLN A 241 11.90 10.98 21.68
C GLN A 241 12.55 12.33 21.36
N LEU A 242 13.53 12.80 22.13
CA LEU A 242 14.20 14.07 21.86
C LEU A 242 15.07 13.99 20.58
N THR A 243 15.72 12.86 20.35
CA THR A 243 16.47 12.60 19.12
C THR A 243 15.54 12.44 17.94
N GLU A 244 14.47 11.65 18.10
CA GLU A 244 13.43 11.45 17.08
C GLU A 244 12.78 12.79 16.68
N LYS A 245 12.49 13.67 17.65
CA LYS A 245 11.97 15.03 17.38
C LYS A 245 12.87 15.83 16.43
N THR A 246 14.18 15.81 16.65
CA THR A 246 15.13 16.56 15.83
C THR A 246 15.16 16.01 14.41
N ILE A 247 15.09 14.70 14.25
CA ILE A 247 15.04 14.01 12.96
C ILE A 247 13.78 14.44 12.19
N HIS A 248 12.60 14.37 12.82
CA HIS A 248 11.34 14.72 12.16
C HIS A 248 11.22 16.21 11.81
N LEU A 249 11.78 17.09 12.62
CA LEU A 249 11.86 18.52 12.28
C LEU A 249 12.77 18.73 11.06
N GLN A 250 13.93 18.07 11.02
CA GLN A 250 14.85 18.16 9.89
C GLN A 250 14.21 17.62 8.61
N LEU A 251 13.58 16.44 8.67
CA LEU A 251 12.89 15.87 7.52
C LEU A 251 11.76 16.77 7.02
N ALA A 252 10.98 17.35 7.94
CA ALA A 252 9.90 18.28 7.57
C ALA A 252 10.47 19.57 6.95
N GLU A 253 11.58 20.09 7.45
CA GLU A 253 12.30 21.25 6.89
C GLU A 253 12.80 20.93 5.48
N ASP A 254 13.41 19.76 5.27
CA ASP A 254 13.89 19.31 3.96
C ASP A 254 12.73 19.19 2.96
N CYS A 255 11.59 18.61 3.37
CA CYS A 255 10.37 18.54 2.56
C CYS A 255 9.87 19.94 2.17
N MET A 256 9.78 20.85 3.14
CA MET A 256 9.31 22.22 2.90
C MET A 256 10.26 23.03 2.02
N GLN A 257 11.57 22.79 2.13
CA GLN A 257 12.55 23.43 1.26
C GLN A 257 12.37 22.99 -0.20
N GLN A 258 12.22 21.67 -0.44
CA GLN A 258 11.94 21.15 -1.77
C GLN A 258 10.62 21.67 -2.33
N PHE A 259 9.58 21.70 -1.51
CA PHE A 259 8.27 22.20 -1.89
C PHE A 259 8.32 23.67 -2.31
N SER A 260 8.84 24.54 -1.45
CA SER A 260 8.88 26.00 -1.71
C SER A 260 9.75 26.37 -2.91
N ASN A 261 10.83 25.63 -3.13
CA ASN A 261 11.75 25.93 -4.24
C ASN A 261 11.19 25.44 -5.59
N ASN A 262 10.49 24.32 -5.63
CA ASN A 262 10.26 23.61 -6.89
C ASN A 262 8.79 23.28 -7.19
N VAL A 263 7.92 23.09 -6.21
CA VAL A 263 6.63 22.38 -6.42
C VAL A 263 5.36 23.12 -5.99
N GLU A 264 5.44 24.21 -5.23
CA GLU A 264 4.26 24.90 -4.70
C GLU A 264 3.26 25.32 -5.79
N LYS A 265 3.73 25.98 -6.85
CA LYS A 265 2.87 26.42 -7.97
C LYS A 265 2.35 25.23 -8.79
N LEU A 266 3.18 24.18 -8.90
CA LEU A 266 2.83 22.95 -9.57
C LEU A 266 1.69 22.25 -8.83
N CYS A 267 1.78 22.11 -7.50
CA CYS A 267 0.73 21.49 -6.68
C CYS A 267 -0.63 22.20 -6.85
N LYS A 268 -0.62 23.53 -6.95
CA LYS A 268 -1.87 24.27 -7.22
C LYS A 268 -2.48 23.87 -8.56
N ALA A 269 -1.67 23.85 -9.62
CA ALA A 269 -2.13 23.47 -10.95
C ALA A 269 -2.62 22.01 -11.00
N GLU A 270 -1.92 21.11 -10.34
CA GLU A 270 -2.31 19.70 -10.22
C GLU A 270 -3.65 19.53 -9.53
N GLN A 271 -3.86 20.21 -8.39
CA GLN A 271 -5.13 20.17 -7.67
C GLN A 271 -6.28 20.76 -8.50
N ASP A 272 -6.05 21.87 -9.18
CA ASP A 272 -7.04 22.51 -10.07
C ASP A 272 -7.43 21.56 -11.22
N LEU A 273 -6.46 20.83 -11.80
CA LEU A 273 -6.71 19.84 -12.85
C LEU A 273 -7.44 18.61 -12.31
N ALA A 274 -7.02 18.09 -11.17
CA ALA A 274 -7.59 16.88 -10.58
C ALA A 274 -9.02 17.08 -10.09
N VAL A 275 -9.29 18.19 -9.42
CA VAL A 275 -10.60 18.52 -8.85
C VAL A 275 -11.54 19.13 -9.90
N GLY A 276 -10.98 19.76 -10.95
CA GLY A 276 -11.75 20.46 -11.98
C GLY A 276 -12.26 21.86 -11.56
N SER A 277 -11.82 22.37 -10.41
CA SER A 277 -12.10 23.71 -9.91
C SER A 277 -10.88 24.30 -9.22
N ASP A 278 -10.80 25.62 -9.12
CA ASP A 278 -9.77 26.32 -8.36
C ASP A 278 -10.06 26.34 -6.84
N VAL A 279 -9.20 27.00 -6.09
CA VAL A 279 -9.32 27.12 -4.61
C VAL A 279 -10.57 27.87 -4.15
N ASP A 280 -11.14 28.71 -5.02
CA ASP A 280 -12.38 29.48 -4.75
C ASP A 280 -13.63 28.70 -5.21
N GLY A 281 -13.48 27.45 -5.67
CA GLY A 281 -14.55 26.60 -6.18
C GLY A 281 -15.00 26.96 -7.60
N VAL A 282 -14.28 27.84 -8.31
CA VAL A 282 -14.62 28.21 -9.68
C VAL A 282 -14.16 27.12 -10.64
N LYS A 283 -15.08 26.59 -11.44
CA LYS A 283 -14.81 25.52 -12.40
C LYS A 283 -13.71 25.90 -13.39
N VAL A 284 -12.73 25.01 -13.58
CA VAL A 284 -11.70 25.14 -14.60
C VAL A 284 -12.32 24.95 -15.98
N LYS A 285 -12.53 26.06 -16.70
CA LYS A 285 -13.17 26.06 -18.03
C LYS A 285 -12.24 25.59 -19.14
N ASP A 286 -10.94 25.84 -18.99
CA ASP A 286 -9.91 25.50 -19.96
C ASP A 286 -8.69 24.92 -19.23
N PRO A 287 -8.62 23.59 -19.08
CA PRO A 287 -7.49 22.94 -18.41
C PRO A 287 -6.14 23.21 -19.05
N MET A 288 -6.08 23.54 -20.36
CA MET A 288 -4.83 23.90 -21.03
C MET A 288 -4.24 25.20 -20.47
N ARG A 289 -5.06 26.17 -20.08
CA ARG A 289 -4.58 27.39 -19.43
C ARG A 289 -3.95 27.15 -18.07
N THR A 290 -4.39 26.10 -17.37
CA THR A 290 -3.78 25.66 -16.11
C THR A 290 -2.48 24.92 -16.35
N LEU A 291 -2.41 24.07 -17.39
CA LEU A 291 -1.25 23.26 -17.72
C LEU A 291 -0.10 24.07 -18.35
N LEU A 292 -0.40 24.98 -19.27
CA LEU A 292 0.63 25.66 -20.07
C LEU A 292 1.71 26.38 -19.25
N PRO A 293 1.38 27.12 -18.16
CA PRO A 293 2.40 27.73 -17.30
C PRO A 293 3.36 26.71 -16.67
N VAL A 294 2.86 25.51 -16.33
CA VAL A 294 3.67 24.43 -15.79
C VAL A 294 4.69 23.92 -16.83
N LEU A 295 4.26 23.73 -18.06
CA LEU A 295 5.13 23.25 -19.14
C LEU A 295 6.23 24.27 -19.51
N LEU A 296 5.93 25.56 -19.40
CA LEU A 296 6.88 26.66 -19.69
C LEU A 296 7.86 26.93 -18.53
N HIS A 297 7.53 26.48 -17.31
CA HIS A 297 8.40 26.66 -16.16
C HIS A 297 9.51 25.58 -16.14
N PRO A 298 10.70 25.85 -15.54
CA PRO A 298 11.81 24.90 -15.47
C PRO A 298 11.59 23.80 -14.41
N TYR A 299 10.43 23.14 -14.43
CA TYR A 299 10.18 21.95 -13.63
C TYR A 299 10.89 20.71 -14.19
N SER A 300 11.07 19.70 -13.36
CA SER A 300 11.63 18.42 -13.80
C SER A 300 10.77 17.77 -14.90
N THR A 301 11.40 16.92 -15.72
CA THR A 301 10.66 16.16 -16.73
C THR A 301 9.56 15.29 -16.10
N HIS A 302 9.82 14.69 -14.93
CA HIS A 302 8.83 13.90 -14.20
C HIS A 302 7.63 14.75 -13.78
N ASP A 303 7.84 15.93 -13.23
CA ASP A 303 6.76 16.84 -12.82
C ASP A 303 5.92 17.29 -14.01
N LYS A 304 6.55 17.59 -15.14
CA LYS A 304 5.82 17.94 -16.37
C LYS A 304 4.99 16.78 -16.90
N ILE A 305 5.52 15.56 -16.84
CA ILE A 305 4.77 14.34 -17.23
C ILE A 305 3.57 14.13 -16.30
N ARG A 306 3.75 14.31 -14.98
CA ARG A 306 2.65 14.23 -14.01
C ARG A 306 1.52 15.21 -14.35
N ALA A 307 1.87 16.47 -14.59
CA ALA A 307 0.90 17.51 -14.97
C ALA A 307 0.18 17.21 -16.29
N VAL A 308 0.89 16.67 -17.30
CA VAL A 308 0.29 16.25 -18.58
C VAL A 308 -0.67 15.09 -18.38
N LEU A 309 -0.33 14.10 -17.57
CA LEU A 309 -1.21 12.99 -17.25
C LEU A 309 -2.49 13.47 -16.53
N LEU A 310 -2.35 14.36 -15.54
CA LEU A 310 -3.50 14.95 -14.86
C LEU A 310 -4.38 15.76 -15.82
N TYR A 311 -3.77 16.51 -16.75
CA TYR A 311 -4.51 17.18 -17.81
C TYR A 311 -5.30 16.20 -18.67
N ILE A 312 -4.67 15.11 -19.10
CA ILE A 312 -5.34 14.05 -19.88
C ILE A 312 -6.52 13.46 -19.10
N PHE A 313 -6.33 13.18 -17.81
CA PHE A 313 -7.37 12.64 -16.94
C PHE A 313 -8.50 13.65 -16.65
N SER A 314 -8.22 14.96 -16.72
CA SER A 314 -9.22 16.02 -16.55
C SER A 314 -10.11 16.24 -17.78
N LEU A 315 -9.70 15.72 -18.95
CA LEU A 315 -10.44 15.88 -20.21
C LEU A 315 -11.55 14.83 -20.34
N ASN A 316 -12.78 15.22 -20.20
CA ASN A 316 -13.93 14.38 -20.55
C ASN A 316 -14.04 14.29 -22.09
N GLY A 317 -13.45 13.25 -22.69
CA GLY A 317 -13.61 12.95 -24.10
C GLY A 317 -12.47 13.43 -25.01
N THR A 318 -11.35 12.79 -24.95
CA THR A 318 -10.36 12.81 -26.04
C THR A 318 -10.75 11.72 -27.05
N THR A 319 -10.60 12.04 -28.35
CA THR A 319 -11.03 11.19 -29.48
C THR A 319 -10.21 9.90 -29.67
N ASP A 320 -9.20 9.65 -28.88
CA ASP A 320 -8.44 8.40 -28.91
C ASP A 320 -9.08 7.33 -28.03
N GLU A 321 -9.49 6.24 -28.66
CA GLU A 321 -10.20 5.12 -28.04
C GLU A 321 -9.48 4.52 -26.81
N ASN A 322 -8.17 4.60 -26.74
CA ASN A 322 -7.35 4.09 -25.63
C ASN A 322 -7.28 5.06 -24.45
N LEU A 323 -7.42 6.36 -24.67
CA LEU A 323 -7.51 7.40 -23.63
C LEU A 323 -8.92 7.49 -23.07
N SER A 324 -9.95 7.35 -23.90
CA SER A 324 -11.36 7.37 -23.49
C SER A 324 -11.68 6.30 -22.43
N LYS A 325 -10.97 5.17 -22.47
CA LYS A 325 -11.18 4.04 -21.57
C LYS A 325 -10.65 4.30 -20.15
N LEU A 326 -9.55 5.03 -20.01
CA LEU A 326 -9.02 5.46 -18.72
C LEU A 326 -9.85 6.61 -18.12
N ILE A 327 -10.43 7.45 -18.96
CA ILE A 327 -11.14 8.68 -18.55
C ILE A 327 -12.59 8.42 -18.11
N GLN A 328 -13.27 7.39 -18.66
CA GLN A 328 -14.63 7.03 -18.25
C GLN A 328 -14.78 6.68 -16.76
N TYR A 329 -13.67 6.32 -16.09
CA TYR A 329 -13.67 5.98 -14.67
C TYR A 329 -13.65 7.18 -13.73
N ILE A 330 -13.23 8.35 -14.20
CA ILE A 330 -13.11 9.56 -13.36
C ILE A 330 -14.50 10.20 -13.11
N ASP A 331 -15.46 9.97 -13.97
CA ASP A 331 -16.79 10.61 -13.90
C ASP A 331 -17.76 9.97 -12.88
N THR A 332 -17.46 8.77 -12.39
CA THR A 332 -18.47 7.98 -11.65
C THR A 332 -18.50 8.22 -10.16
N ILE A 333 -17.43 8.72 -9.52
CA ILE A 333 -17.34 8.82 -8.05
C ILE A 333 -16.60 10.09 -7.62
N ARG A 334 -17.05 11.27 -8.06
CA ARG A 334 -16.57 12.54 -7.50
C ARG A 334 -17.57 13.05 -6.46
N ARG A 335 -17.28 12.83 -5.18
CA ARG A 335 -17.95 13.54 -4.11
C ARG A 335 -17.26 14.89 -3.91
N ASP A 336 -18.01 15.97 -3.88
CA ASP A 336 -17.48 17.27 -3.49
C ASP A 336 -17.21 17.27 -1.98
N ARG A 337 -15.92 17.17 -1.61
CA ARG A 337 -15.42 17.18 -0.24
C ARG A 337 -14.68 18.47 0.08
N SER A 338 -14.85 19.51 -0.72
CA SER A 338 -14.17 20.80 -0.54
C SER A 338 -14.37 21.39 0.86
N GLN A 339 -15.47 21.05 1.54
CA GLN A 339 -15.76 21.49 2.90
C GLN A 339 -15.07 20.67 4.00
N GLU A 340 -14.54 19.49 3.69
CA GLU A 340 -13.86 18.62 4.68
C GLU A 340 -12.37 18.93 4.84
N GLN A 341 -11.80 19.76 3.98
CA GLN A 341 -10.35 20.00 3.93
C GLN A 341 -9.94 21.28 4.66
N THR A 342 -8.94 21.12 5.54
CA THR A 342 -8.38 22.21 6.34
C THR A 342 -7.40 23.08 5.53
N TYR A 343 -6.85 22.56 4.42
CA TYR A 343 -5.79 23.21 3.63
C TYR A 343 -6.14 23.28 2.15
N ASN A 344 -6.04 24.48 1.57
CA ASN A 344 -6.46 24.77 0.19
C ASN A 344 -5.68 24.01 -0.90
N LEU A 345 -4.49 23.50 -0.58
CA LEU A 345 -3.63 22.75 -1.54
C LEU A 345 -3.74 21.23 -1.45
N SER A 346 -4.66 20.71 -0.63
CA SER A 346 -4.88 19.27 -0.46
C SER A 346 -6.37 18.96 -0.64
N ARG A 347 -6.91 19.27 -1.82
CA ARG A 347 -8.35 19.17 -2.11
C ARG A 347 -8.76 17.81 -2.68
N TRP A 348 -7.83 17.09 -3.30
CA TRP A 348 -8.10 15.76 -3.84
C TRP A 348 -8.26 14.73 -2.72
N THR A 349 -9.27 13.90 -2.83
CA THR A 349 -9.48 12.73 -1.98
C THR A 349 -9.36 11.48 -2.85
N PRO A 350 -8.56 10.47 -2.45
CA PRO A 350 -8.48 9.23 -3.20
C PRO A 350 -9.84 8.56 -3.37
N VAL A 351 -10.13 8.07 -4.56
CA VAL A 351 -11.41 7.41 -4.89
C VAL A 351 -11.67 6.21 -3.99
N ILE A 352 -10.60 5.52 -3.57
CA ILE A 352 -10.71 4.37 -2.67
C ILE A 352 -11.35 4.72 -1.32
N LYS A 353 -11.22 5.96 -0.85
CA LYS A 353 -11.86 6.39 0.40
C LYS A 353 -13.38 6.33 0.30
N ASP A 354 -13.94 6.84 -0.80
CA ASP A 354 -15.38 6.77 -1.06
C ASP A 354 -15.85 5.32 -1.17
N VAL A 355 -15.06 4.48 -1.84
CA VAL A 355 -15.35 3.03 -1.97
C VAL A 355 -15.34 2.34 -0.62
N MET A 356 -14.37 2.64 0.26
CA MET A 356 -14.32 2.10 1.62
C MET A 356 -15.54 2.50 2.44
N GLU A 357 -15.94 3.77 2.40
CA GLU A 357 -17.11 4.29 3.10
C GLU A 357 -18.39 3.63 2.59
N ASP A 358 -18.57 3.53 1.27
CA ASP A 358 -19.72 2.85 0.67
C ASP A 358 -19.73 1.35 0.96
N ALA A 359 -18.58 0.69 1.01
CA ALA A 359 -18.48 -0.71 1.39
C ALA A 359 -18.91 -0.92 2.85
N VAL A 360 -18.43 -0.09 3.78
CA VAL A 360 -18.76 -0.17 5.21
C VAL A 360 -20.26 0.08 5.44
N GLU A 361 -20.85 1.00 4.67
CA GLU A 361 -22.28 1.32 4.74
C GLU A 361 -23.17 0.38 3.90
N ASN A 362 -22.57 -0.63 3.25
CA ASN A 362 -23.25 -1.57 2.33
C ASN A 362 -24.01 -0.88 1.18
N LYS A 363 -23.41 0.18 0.63
CA LYS A 363 -23.98 1.00 -0.45
C LYS A 363 -23.41 0.67 -1.84
N LEU A 364 -22.40 -0.19 -1.94
CA LEU A 364 -21.79 -0.54 -3.22
C LEU A 364 -22.80 -1.24 -4.14
N ASP A 365 -22.98 -0.72 -5.36
CA ASP A 365 -23.85 -1.30 -6.39
C ASP A 365 -23.33 -2.69 -6.79
N THR A 366 -24.16 -3.72 -6.70
CA THR A 366 -23.78 -5.10 -7.01
C THR A 366 -23.53 -5.35 -8.50
N ARG A 367 -23.95 -4.47 -9.39
CA ARG A 367 -23.67 -4.55 -10.84
C ARG A 367 -22.23 -4.11 -11.14
N GLU A 368 -21.72 -3.12 -10.41
CA GLU A 368 -20.35 -2.61 -10.54
C GLU A 368 -19.38 -3.36 -9.62
N TRP A 369 -19.88 -3.83 -8.49
CA TRP A 369 -19.15 -4.54 -7.45
C TRP A 369 -19.77 -5.90 -7.17
N PRO A 370 -19.75 -6.83 -8.14
CA PRO A 370 -20.34 -8.14 -7.95
C PRO A 370 -19.64 -8.93 -6.83
N HIS A 371 -20.41 -9.83 -6.22
CA HIS A 371 -19.89 -10.81 -5.31
C HIS A 371 -19.36 -12.01 -6.08
N GLN A 372 -18.16 -12.46 -5.77
CA GLN A 372 -17.63 -13.74 -6.23
C GLN A 372 -18.09 -14.86 -5.31
N SER A 373 -18.08 -14.62 -4.00
CA SER A 373 -18.62 -15.52 -2.98
C SER A 373 -19.81 -14.86 -2.29
N GLU A 374 -20.76 -15.69 -1.84
CA GLU A 374 -21.90 -15.20 -1.07
C GLU A 374 -21.45 -14.49 0.19
N CYS A 375 -21.79 -13.21 0.31
CA CYS A 375 -21.68 -12.50 1.58
C CYS A 375 -22.92 -12.77 2.42
N PRO A 376 -22.78 -13.17 3.68
CA PRO A 376 -23.94 -13.28 4.57
C PRO A 376 -24.72 -11.98 4.62
N ALA A 377 -26.05 -12.07 4.64
CA ALA A 377 -26.97 -10.93 4.71
C ALA A 377 -26.75 -10.01 5.94
N ALA A 378 -25.93 -10.46 6.89
CA ALA A 378 -25.58 -9.75 8.13
C ALA A 378 -24.44 -8.75 8.01
N TRP A 379 -23.80 -8.55 6.84
CA TRP A 379 -22.83 -7.49 6.64
C TRP A 379 -23.55 -6.15 6.44
N ASN A 380 -24.40 -5.83 7.39
CA ASN A 380 -24.99 -4.51 7.53
C ASN A 380 -24.11 -3.77 8.52
N GLY A 381 -23.34 -2.80 8.05
CA GLY A 381 -22.54 -1.90 8.90
C GLY A 381 -23.35 -1.13 9.96
N SER A 382 -24.66 -1.24 9.95
CA SER A 382 -25.54 -0.91 11.06
C SER A 382 -25.62 -2.10 12.02
N GLY A 383 -24.64 -2.22 12.90
CA GLY A 383 -24.75 -3.06 14.07
C GLY A 383 -25.93 -2.65 14.95
N ALA A 384 -27.13 -3.02 14.57
CA ALA A 384 -28.23 -3.20 15.54
C ALA A 384 -27.87 -4.40 16.40
N VAL A 385 -26.85 -4.24 17.25
CA VAL A 385 -26.61 -5.16 18.36
C VAL A 385 -27.82 -5.04 19.26
N SER A 386 -28.65 -6.10 19.26
CA SER A 386 -29.76 -6.23 20.19
C SER A 386 -29.28 -5.87 21.60
N ALA A 387 -29.93 -4.91 22.22
CA ALA A 387 -29.61 -4.39 23.56
C ALA A 387 -29.60 -5.46 24.66
N ARG A 388 -29.84 -6.72 24.33
CA ARG A 388 -29.87 -7.88 25.24
C ARG A 388 -28.55 -8.63 25.38
N GLN A 389 -27.49 -8.31 24.60
CA GLN A 389 -26.17 -8.98 24.71
C GLN A 389 -25.10 -8.12 25.37
N LYS A 390 -25.44 -7.22 26.28
CA LYS A 390 -24.49 -6.56 27.17
C LYS A 390 -24.08 -7.48 28.31
N HIS A 391 -23.33 -8.53 28.04
CA HIS A 391 -22.54 -9.21 29.06
C HIS A 391 -21.07 -8.92 28.81
N LYS A 392 -20.52 -8.08 29.69
CA LYS A 392 -19.10 -7.88 30.05
C LYS A 392 -18.06 -8.57 29.13
N ALA A 393 -17.83 -8.03 27.95
CA ALA A 393 -16.60 -8.27 27.22
C ALA A 393 -15.51 -7.36 27.79
N SER A 394 -14.31 -7.88 27.99
CA SER A 394 -13.16 -7.09 28.39
C SER A 394 -12.80 -6.10 27.26
N ALA A 395 -12.15 -4.98 27.58
CA ALA A 395 -11.74 -3.97 26.60
C ALA A 395 -10.83 -4.51 25.48
N GLN A 396 -10.26 -5.73 25.66
CA GLN A 396 -9.50 -6.45 24.63
C GLN A 396 -10.42 -7.26 23.70
N ASP A 397 -11.59 -7.72 24.14
CA ASP A 397 -12.56 -8.46 23.32
C ASP A 397 -13.41 -7.51 22.46
N GLU A 398 -13.64 -6.25 22.89
CA GLU A 398 -14.35 -5.25 22.09
C GLU A 398 -13.59 -4.88 20.81
N ARG A 399 -12.24 -4.96 20.80
CA ARG A 399 -11.42 -4.76 19.60
C ARG A 399 -11.48 -5.92 18.59
N ARG A 400 -11.94 -7.10 19.00
CA ARG A 400 -11.99 -8.32 18.17
C ARG A 400 -13.38 -8.63 17.59
N THR A 401 -14.41 -7.90 17.96
CA THR A 401 -15.80 -8.16 17.53
C THR A 401 -16.29 -7.28 16.39
N GLY A 402 -15.47 -6.32 15.92
CA GLY A 402 -15.80 -5.48 14.76
C GLY A 402 -15.68 -6.23 13.44
N SER A 403 -16.41 -5.77 12.43
CA SER A 403 -16.25 -6.23 11.05
C SER A 403 -14.90 -5.75 10.49
N ARG A 404 -14.36 -6.46 9.51
CA ARG A 404 -13.11 -6.10 8.83
C ARG A 404 -13.34 -5.99 7.34
N LEU A 405 -12.86 -4.89 6.76
CA LEU A 405 -12.80 -4.66 5.32
C LEU A 405 -11.35 -4.73 4.86
N ILE A 406 -11.06 -5.66 3.98
CA ILE A 406 -9.74 -5.83 3.37
C ILE A 406 -9.83 -5.30 1.94
N ILE A 407 -8.99 -4.34 1.59
CA ILE A 407 -8.89 -3.78 0.24
C ILE A 407 -7.59 -4.27 -0.39
N PHE A 408 -7.68 -4.75 -1.62
CA PHE A 408 -6.50 -5.10 -2.41
C PHE A 408 -6.52 -4.39 -3.77
N ILE A 409 -5.49 -3.59 -4.04
CA ILE A 409 -5.31 -2.88 -5.31
C ILE A 409 -4.25 -3.60 -6.14
N ILE A 410 -4.63 -4.15 -7.28
CA ILE A 410 -3.70 -4.80 -8.20
C ILE A 410 -2.84 -3.72 -8.87
N GLY A 411 -1.52 -3.77 -8.70
CA GLY A 411 -0.60 -2.87 -9.40
C GLY A 411 -0.09 -1.68 -8.59
N GLY A 412 -0.13 -1.75 -7.27
CA GLY A 412 0.47 -0.78 -6.36
C GLY A 412 -0.53 0.13 -5.66
N ILE A 413 -0.16 0.63 -4.48
CA ILE A 413 -0.92 1.62 -3.70
C ILE A 413 -0.09 2.85 -3.39
N SER A 414 -0.73 4.02 -3.36
CA SER A 414 -0.11 5.29 -2.94
C SER A 414 -0.26 5.54 -1.45
N TYR A 415 0.58 6.43 -0.90
CA TYR A 415 0.52 6.82 0.50
C TYR A 415 -0.80 7.50 0.89
N SER A 416 -1.42 8.25 -0.02
CA SER A 416 -2.73 8.88 0.20
C SER A 416 -3.86 7.84 0.32
N GLU A 417 -3.78 6.76 -0.45
CA GLU A 417 -4.71 5.63 -0.35
C GLU A 417 -4.51 4.84 0.95
N MET A 418 -3.25 4.63 1.36
CA MET A 418 -2.94 4.03 2.67
C MET A 418 -3.54 4.83 3.81
N ARG A 419 -3.37 6.16 3.81
CA ARG A 419 -3.96 7.08 4.79
C ARG A 419 -5.48 6.97 4.86
N SER A 420 -6.15 6.79 3.73
CA SER A 420 -7.61 6.65 3.67
C SER A 420 -8.13 5.48 4.52
N ALA A 421 -7.42 4.36 4.59
CA ALA A 421 -7.80 3.22 5.43
C ALA A 421 -7.82 3.58 6.93
N TYR A 422 -6.84 4.35 7.39
CA TYR A 422 -6.80 4.84 8.78
C TYR A 422 -7.93 5.83 9.07
N GLU A 423 -8.18 6.75 8.13
CA GLU A 423 -9.24 7.76 8.29
C GLU A 423 -10.62 7.11 8.40
N VAL A 424 -10.93 6.14 7.52
CA VAL A 424 -12.22 5.43 7.54
C VAL A 424 -12.34 4.59 8.81
N THR A 425 -11.30 3.88 9.23
CA THR A 425 -11.31 3.12 10.49
C THR A 425 -11.59 4.02 11.70
N GLN A 426 -10.98 5.21 11.74
CA GLN A 426 -11.19 6.17 12.84
C GLN A 426 -12.62 6.75 12.83
N ALA A 427 -13.17 7.02 11.65
CA ALA A 427 -14.51 7.59 11.50
C ALA A 427 -15.60 6.59 11.88
N VAL A 428 -15.48 5.33 11.43
CA VAL A 428 -16.57 4.34 11.55
C VAL A 428 -16.53 3.57 12.86
N LYS A 429 -15.37 3.38 13.51
CA LYS A 429 -15.15 2.68 14.80
C LYS A 429 -15.64 1.23 14.89
N SER A 430 -16.63 0.83 14.11
CA SER A 430 -17.21 -0.52 14.08
C SER A 430 -16.58 -1.43 13.02
N CYS A 431 -15.75 -0.89 12.13
CA CYS A 431 -15.09 -1.61 11.07
C CYS A 431 -13.60 -1.24 11.00
N GLU A 432 -12.73 -2.24 10.99
CA GLU A 432 -11.31 -2.07 10.72
C GLU A 432 -11.07 -2.20 9.22
N VAL A 433 -10.44 -1.20 8.60
CA VAL A 433 -10.06 -1.23 7.20
C VAL A 433 -8.58 -1.54 7.09
N ILE A 434 -8.25 -2.60 6.35
CA ILE A 434 -6.89 -3.00 6.00
C ILE A 434 -6.73 -2.83 4.48
N ILE A 435 -5.68 -2.18 4.04
CA ILE A 435 -5.39 -1.98 2.62
C ILE A 435 -4.06 -2.61 2.23
N GLY A 436 -4.00 -3.19 1.05
CA GLY A 436 -2.76 -3.73 0.51
C GLY A 436 -2.71 -3.77 -1.00
N SER A 437 -1.54 -4.12 -1.49
CA SER A 437 -1.24 -4.22 -2.91
C SER A 437 -0.04 -5.12 -3.17
N SER A 438 0.30 -5.29 -4.44
CA SER A 438 1.57 -5.89 -4.82
C SER A 438 2.79 -5.14 -4.26
N HIS A 439 2.73 -3.80 -4.19
CA HIS A 439 3.80 -2.93 -3.67
C HIS A 439 3.28 -1.53 -3.35
N ILE A 440 4.10 -0.69 -2.71
CA ILE A 440 3.81 0.73 -2.48
C ILE A 440 4.38 1.55 -3.65
N LEU A 441 3.61 2.52 -4.12
CA LEU A 441 3.96 3.42 -5.19
C LEU A 441 4.38 4.79 -4.65
N THR A 442 5.49 5.29 -5.19
CA THR A 442 5.73 6.74 -5.29
C THR A 442 5.31 7.21 -6.67
N PRO A 443 5.05 8.51 -6.88
CA PRO A 443 4.75 9.03 -8.22
C PRO A 443 5.83 8.67 -9.24
N THR A 444 7.10 8.78 -8.87
CA THR A 444 8.22 8.41 -9.73
C THR A 444 8.22 6.92 -10.09
N SER A 445 7.99 6.03 -9.12
CA SER A 445 7.97 4.59 -9.39
C SER A 445 6.83 4.18 -10.33
N LEU A 446 5.66 4.81 -10.20
CA LEU A 446 4.55 4.56 -11.12
C LEU A 446 4.87 5.02 -12.56
N LEU A 447 5.50 6.19 -12.72
CA LEU A 447 5.92 6.65 -14.05
C LEU A 447 6.94 5.69 -14.67
N ASP A 448 7.86 5.14 -13.88
CA ASP A 448 8.83 4.14 -14.33
C ASP A 448 8.15 2.81 -14.69
N ASP A 449 7.16 2.38 -13.93
CA ASP A 449 6.33 1.21 -14.23
C ASP A 449 5.58 1.37 -15.56
N ILE A 450 4.92 2.51 -15.76
CA ILE A 450 4.22 2.83 -17.02
C ILE A 450 5.19 2.84 -18.21
N LYS A 451 6.36 3.49 -18.05
CA LYS A 451 7.43 3.49 -19.05
C LYS A 451 7.93 2.08 -19.36
N GLY A 452 7.92 1.21 -18.35
CA GLY A 452 8.31 -0.21 -18.47
C GLY A 452 7.36 -1.06 -19.30
N LEU A 453 6.08 -0.68 -19.46
CA LEU A 453 5.06 -1.47 -20.18
C LEU A 453 5.39 -1.70 -21.66
N SER A 454 6.10 -0.77 -22.30
CA SER A 454 6.49 -0.86 -23.71
C SER A 454 7.73 -1.73 -23.95
N LYS A 455 8.52 -2.02 -22.89
CA LYS A 455 9.73 -2.83 -23.00
C LYS A 455 9.36 -4.31 -23.12
N GLY A 456 10.12 -5.08 -23.91
CA GLY A 456 10.02 -6.55 -23.96
C GLY A 456 10.25 -7.21 -22.61
N PRO A 457 10.08 -8.55 -22.49
CA PRO A 457 10.41 -9.28 -21.28
C PRO A 457 11.83 -8.90 -20.83
N MET A 458 12.04 -8.73 -19.53
CA MET A 458 13.41 -8.57 -19.01
C MET A 458 14.15 -9.87 -19.29
N GLU A 459 15.20 -9.80 -20.10
CA GLU A 459 16.13 -10.93 -20.19
C GLU A 459 16.70 -11.18 -18.79
N PRO A 460 16.75 -12.42 -18.32
CA PRO A 460 17.37 -12.74 -17.05
C PRO A 460 18.80 -12.22 -17.07
N PHE A 461 19.16 -11.41 -16.09
CA PHE A 461 20.51 -10.86 -15.94
C PHE A 461 21.46 -11.99 -15.65
N THR A 462 22.12 -12.52 -16.67
CA THR A 462 23.25 -13.44 -16.52
C THR A 462 24.48 -12.61 -16.17
N LEU A 463 24.89 -12.68 -14.90
CA LEU A 463 26.22 -12.25 -14.52
C LEU A 463 27.23 -13.20 -15.20
N GLU A 464 27.78 -12.80 -16.34
CA GLU A 464 29.00 -13.43 -16.85
C GLU A 464 30.12 -13.12 -15.85
N GLU A 465 30.49 -14.10 -15.05
CA GLU A 465 31.77 -14.07 -14.36
C GLU A 465 32.87 -14.01 -15.41
N ARG A 466 33.47 -12.84 -15.60
CA ARG A 466 34.73 -12.76 -16.31
C ARG A 466 35.77 -13.55 -15.50
N SER A 467 36.02 -14.79 -15.89
CA SER A 467 37.21 -15.52 -15.48
C SER A 467 38.42 -14.73 -16.01
N ASN A 468 39.07 -13.99 -15.13
CA ASN A 468 40.41 -13.47 -15.40
C ASN A 468 41.35 -14.69 -15.43
N ALA A 469 41.88 -14.99 -16.65
CA ALA A 469 43.02 -15.84 -16.88
C ALA A 469 44.29 -15.10 -16.43
#